data_5a7495decd6bda0c5ef68bc23e292275
#
_entry.id   5a7495decd6bda0c5ef68bc23e292275
#
_cell.length_a   1.000
_cell.length_b   1.000
_cell.length_c   1.000
_cell.angle_alpha   90.00
_cell.angle_beta   90.00
_cell.angle_gamma   90.00
#
_symmetry.space_group_name_H-M   'P 1'
#
loop_
_entity.id
_entity.type
_entity.pdbx_description
1 polymer ?
#
loop_
_entity_poly.entity_id
_entity_poly.type
_entity_poly.pdbx_seq_one_letter_code
_entity_poly.pdbx_strand_id
1 'polypeptide(L)'
;MNRIVLAGLLLILALPAAAGPDAPGCFTRTYDRAHLAQHPDQVVTAVTLRIYRPPPANADKYWFLAQFRLRGKDKPLRTSGICNETASGLRCLVECDGGGVDVVPRARDATMHLDRISGPACDEDSAQELTGGKDDRLFRLDRVNDAACAGMKR
;
A
#
# COMPACT_ATOMS: atom_id res chain seq x y z
N MET A 1 -16.98 12.53 -66.72
CA MET A 1 -15.91 13.00 -65.86
C MET A 1 -16.31 12.76 -64.42
N ASN A 2 -15.94 11.55 -63.84
CA ASN A 2 -16.27 11.14 -62.46
C ASN A 2 -15.14 11.56 -61.54
N ARG A 3 -15.42 12.42 -60.56
CA ARG A 3 -14.48 12.78 -59.51
C ARG A 3 -14.79 11.89 -58.28
N ILE A 4 -13.92 10.91 -58.03
CA ILE A 4 -13.94 10.08 -56.81
C ILE A 4 -13.22 10.89 -55.73
N VAL A 5 -13.97 11.31 -54.72
CA VAL A 5 -13.44 11.91 -53.50
C VAL A 5 -13.15 10.78 -52.50
N LEU A 6 -11.87 10.45 -52.27
CA LEU A 6 -11.43 9.55 -51.22
C LEU A 6 -11.45 10.33 -49.88
N ALA A 7 -12.43 10.03 -49.05
CA ALA A 7 -12.43 10.49 -47.66
C ALA A 7 -11.52 9.57 -46.82
N GLY A 8 -10.34 10.09 -46.46
CA GLY A 8 -9.39 9.40 -45.55
C GLY A 8 -9.91 9.43 -44.12
N LEU A 9 -10.25 8.26 -43.60
CA LEU A 9 -10.65 8.07 -42.19
C LEU A 9 -9.38 8.05 -41.31
N LEU A 10 -9.08 9.17 -40.62
CA LEU A 10 -8.02 9.23 -39.62
C LEU A 10 -8.48 8.47 -38.36
N LEU A 11 -7.96 7.27 -38.17
CA LEU A 11 -8.10 6.52 -36.91
C LEU A 11 -7.17 7.15 -35.87
N ILE A 12 -7.72 7.94 -34.95
CA ILE A 12 -7.00 8.45 -33.78
C ILE A 12 -6.91 7.29 -32.76
N LEU A 13 -5.74 6.64 -32.70
CA LEU A 13 -5.41 5.71 -31.63
C LEU A 13 -5.25 6.49 -30.34
N ALA A 14 -6.29 6.49 -29.49
CA ALA A 14 -6.19 6.99 -28.14
C ALA A 14 -5.26 6.04 -27.32
N LEU A 15 -4.02 6.47 -27.10
CA LEU A 15 -3.11 5.80 -26.15
C LEU A 15 -3.75 5.86 -24.76
N PRO A 16 -3.87 4.72 -24.03
CA PRO A 16 -4.30 4.76 -22.65
C PRO A 16 -3.30 5.64 -21.88
N ALA A 17 -3.78 6.72 -21.29
CA ALA A 17 -3.01 7.51 -20.35
C ALA A 17 -2.62 6.56 -19.20
N ALA A 18 -1.31 6.35 -18.99
CA ALA A 18 -0.81 5.68 -17.82
C ALA A 18 -1.26 6.50 -16.62
N ALA A 19 -2.32 6.03 -15.94
CA ALA A 19 -2.74 6.63 -14.69
C ALA A 19 -1.58 6.48 -13.72
N GLY A 20 -1.02 7.61 -13.29
CA GLY A 20 -0.06 7.62 -12.19
C GLY A 20 -0.63 6.94 -10.95
N PRO A 21 0.20 6.63 -9.93
CA PRO A 21 -0.27 5.91 -8.76
C PRO A 21 -1.46 6.64 -8.11
N ASP A 22 -2.62 5.98 -8.05
CA ASP A 22 -3.85 6.47 -7.41
C ASP A 22 -3.71 6.46 -5.85
N ALA A 23 -2.63 7.02 -5.36
CA ALA A 23 -2.40 7.33 -3.95
C ALA A 23 -2.85 8.78 -3.73
N PRO A 24 -3.37 9.25 -2.70
CA PRO A 24 -3.61 8.78 -1.35
C PRO A 24 -4.88 7.93 -1.15
N GLY A 25 -5.00 7.33 0.04
CA GLY A 25 -6.21 6.60 0.43
C GLY A 25 -6.02 5.71 1.65
N CYS A 26 -7.12 5.15 2.08
CA CYS A 26 -7.17 4.14 3.14
C CYS A 26 -7.45 2.76 2.52
N PHE A 27 -6.67 1.76 2.93
CA PHE A 27 -6.72 0.40 2.41
C PHE A 27 -6.73 -0.58 3.57
N THR A 28 -7.56 -1.62 3.47
CA THR A 28 -7.65 -2.62 4.52
C THR A 28 -7.75 -4.03 3.96
N ARG A 29 -7.31 -4.99 4.75
CA ARG A 29 -7.60 -6.41 4.54
C ARG A 29 -7.77 -7.09 5.88
N THR A 30 -8.80 -7.91 6.01
CA THR A 30 -8.98 -8.82 7.14
C THR A 30 -9.11 -10.22 6.57
N TYR A 31 -8.38 -11.15 7.17
CA TYR A 31 -8.37 -12.55 6.78
C TYR A 31 -9.28 -13.34 7.73
N ASP A 32 -10.20 -14.07 7.18
CA ASP A 32 -11.12 -14.91 7.95
C ASP A 32 -10.45 -16.20 8.42
N ARG A 33 -11.17 -16.94 9.25
CA ARG A 33 -10.67 -18.17 9.85
C ARG A 33 -10.40 -19.26 8.82
N ALA A 34 -11.18 -19.31 7.74
CA ALA A 34 -11.04 -20.31 6.69
C ALA A 34 -9.75 -20.04 5.87
N HIS A 35 -9.51 -18.78 5.51
CA HIS A 35 -8.25 -18.36 4.85
C HIS A 35 -7.04 -18.70 5.72
N LEU A 36 -7.06 -18.31 6.99
CA LEU A 36 -5.94 -18.52 7.91
C LEU A 36 -5.68 -20.01 8.21
N ALA A 37 -6.68 -20.87 8.08
CA ALA A 37 -6.50 -22.32 8.20
C ALA A 37 -5.77 -22.94 6.97
N GLN A 38 -5.94 -22.33 5.80
CA GLN A 38 -5.25 -22.74 4.57
C GLN A 38 -3.84 -22.14 4.46
N HIS A 39 -3.54 -21.11 5.25
CA HIS A 39 -2.26 -20.42 5.30
C HIS A 39 -1.68 -20.46 6.72
N PRO A 40 -1.17 -21.63 7.16
CA PRO A 40 -0.71 -21.81 8.54
C PRO A 40 0.49 -20.93 8.88
N ASP A 41 1.33 -20.60 7.91
CA ASP A 41 2.53 -19.77 8.06
C ASP A 41 2.20 -18.26 8.07
N GLN A 42 0.97 -17.88 7.72
CA GLN A 42 0.53 -16.48 7.78
C GLN A 42 0.30 -16.05 9.22
N VAL A 43 1.09 -15.08 9.69
CA VAL A 43 0.93 -14.49 11.03
C VAL A 43 0.07 -13.23 11.02
N VAL A 44 -0.05 -12.54 9.88
CA VAL A 44 -0.87 -11.34 9.73
C VAL A 44 -2.34 -11.72 9.56
N THR A 45 -3.19 -11.24 10.46
CA THR A 45 -4.65 -11.49 10.43
C THR A 45 -5.45 -10.31 9.88
N ALA A 46 -4.89 -9.10 9.95
CA ALA A 46 -5.46 -7.93 9.31
C ALA A 46 -4.39 -6.86 9.05
N VAL A 47 -4.59 -6.09 8.00
CA VAL A 47 -3.76 -4.95 7.63
C VAL A 47 -4.65 -3.73 7.46
N THR A 48 -4.20 -2.59 7.98
CA THR A 48 -4.73 -1.27 7.63
C THR A 48 -3.57 -0.40 7.19
N LEU A 49 -3.69 0.18 6.01
CA LEU A 49 -2.67 1.05 5.40
C LEU A 49 -3.33 2.38 5.02
N ARG A 50 -2.76 3.47 5.49
CA ARG A 50 -3.10 4.83 5.06
C ARG A 50 -1.93 5.43 4.31
N ILE A 51 -2.18 5.92 3.09
CA ILE A 51 -1.24 6.72 2.32
C ILE A 51 -1.84 8.12 2.22
N TYR A 52 -1.04 9.16 2.51
CA TYR A 52 -1.51 10.54 2.49
C TYR A 52 -0.38 11.50 2.14
N ARG A 53 -0.73 12.69 1.69
CA ARG A 53 0.22 13.80 1.54
C ARG A 53 0.17 14.66 2.79
N PRO A 54 1.31 14.96 3.40
CA PRO A 54 1.36 15.87 4.54
C PRO A 54 1.04 17.32 4.09
N PRO A 55 0.81 18.23 5.04
CA PRO A 55 0.69 19.67 4.77
C PRO A 55 1.89 20.23 3.97
N PRO A 56 1.78 21.45 3.41
CA PRO A 56 2.61 21.99 2.30
C PRO A 56 4.12 21.85 2.40
N ALA A 57 4.69 21.72 3.59
CA ALA A 57 6.15 21.64 3.80
C ALA A 57 6.81 20.39 3.15
N ASN A 58 6.05 19.34 2.88
CA ASN A 58 6.54 18.09 2.28
C ASN A 58 5.55 17.54 1.22
N ALA A 59 4.90 18.44 0.48
CA ALA A 59 3.82 18.10 -0.45
C ALA A 59 4.26 17.22 -1.64
N ASP A 60 5.56 17.12 -1.91
CA ASP A 60 6.19 16.29 -2.94
C ASP A 60 6.32 14.82 -2.55
N LYS A 61 6.12 14.48 -1.27
CA LYS A 61 6.26 13.12 -0.75
C LYS A 61 4.95 12.57 -0.22
N TYR A 62 4.79 11.27 -0.30
CA TYR A 62 3.75 10.58 0.43
C TYR A 62 4.28 10.12 1.78
N TRP A 63 3.35 10.01 2.72
CA TRP A 63 3.57 9.40 4.00
C TRP A 63 2.67 8.19 4.13
N PHE A 64 3.08 7.22 4.92
CA PHE A 64 2.24 6.09 5.24
C PHE A 64 2.14 5.85 6.75
N LEU A 65 1.02 5.29 7.14
CA LEU A 65 0.79 4.66 8.43
C LEU A 65 0.32 3.25 8.14
N ALA A 66 0.91 2.27 8.79
CA ALA A 66 0.47 0.89 8.67
C ALA A 66 0.24 0.26 10.04
N GLN A 67 -0.79 -0.56 10.12
CA GLN A 67 -1.13 -1.34 11.29
C GLN A 67 -1.38 -2.78 10.88
N PHE A 68 -0.68 -3.71 11.55
CA PHE A 68 -0.81 -5.14 11.33
C PHE A 68 -1.33 -5.81 12.60
N ARG A 69 -2.43 -6.52 12.50
CA ARG A 69 -2.86 -7.44 13.55
C ARG A 69 -2.17 -8.77 13.32
N LEU A 70 -1.54 -9.28 14.37
CA LEU A 70 -0.75 -10.52 14.29
C LEU A 70 -1.45 -11.61 15.11
N ARG A 71 -1.36 -12.83 14.60
CA ARG A 71 -1.89 -14.03 15.28
C ARG A 71 -1.24 -14.18 16.66
N GLY A 72 -2.05 -14.35 17.69
CA GLY A 72 -1.58 -14.53 19.07
C GLY A 72 -0.96 -13.30 19.73
N LYS A 73 -1.15 -12.10 19.13
CA LYS A 73 -0.71 -10.84 19.73
C LYS A 73 -1.90 -9.94 20.01
N ASP A 74 -1.99 -9.42 21.25
CA ASP A 74 -3.06 -8.52 21.66
C ASP A 74 -2.89 -7.12 21.06
N LYS A 75 -1.63 -6.66 20.95
CA LYS A 75 -1.31 -5.34 20.40
C LYS A 75 -0.93 -5.46 18.93
N PRO A 76 -1.49 -4.60 18.06
CA PRO A 76 -1.07 -4.54 16.68
C PRO A 76 0.33 -3.95 16.55
N LEU A 77 1.11 -4.44 15.60
CA LEU A 77 2.30 -3.75 15.12
C LEU A 77 1.87 -2.51 14.37
N ARG A 78 2.43 -1.35 14.74
CA ARG A 78 2.19 -0.07 14.07
C ARG A 78 3.51 0.49 13.58
N THR A 79 3.49 1.03 12.37
CA THR A 79 4.66 1.67 11.79
C THR A 79 4.25 2.83 10.90
N SER A 80 5.19 3.72 10.65
CA SER A 80 5.00 4.88 9.80
C SER A 80 6.30 5.25 9.09
N GLY A 81 6.19 6.05 8.05
CA GLY A 81 7.36 6.53 7.35
C GLY A 81 7.02 7.31 6.10
N ILE A 82 8.00 7.45 5.22
CA ILE A 82 7.93 8.26 4.02
C ILE A 82 7.96 7.35 2.80
N CYS A 83 7.12 7.65 1.81
CA CYS A 83 7.09 6.95 0.55
C CYS A 83 7.63 7.84 -0.57
N ASN A 84 8.50 7.27 -1.38
CA ASN A 84 8.99 7.85 -2.63
C ASN A 84 8.29 7.18 -3.80
N GLU A 85 7.97 7.95 -4.83
CA GLU A 85 7.43 7.42 -6.07
C GLU A 85 8.50 6.59 -6.81
N THR A 86 8.07 5.49 -7.41
CA THR A 86 8.88 4.63 -8.26
C THR A 86 8.15 4.42 -9.60
N ALA A 87 8.79 3.81 -10.57
CA ALA A 87 8.17 3.50 -11.85
C ALA A 87 6.92 2.60 -11.73
N SER A 88 6.81 1.80 -10.68
CA SER A 88 5.73 0.82 -10.47
C SER A 88 4.76 1.14 -9.33
N GLY A 89 5.02 2.21 -8.55
CA GLY A 89 4.20 2.55 -7.38
C GLY A 89 4.96 3.40 -6.38
N LEU A 90 4.93 2.98 -5.12
CA LEU A 90 5.57 3.68 -4.00
C LEU A 90 6.53 2.75 -3.26
N ARG A 91 7.74 3.20 -2.99
CA ARG A 91 8.64 2.59 -2.00
C ARG A 91 8.51 3.37 -0.70
N CYS A 92 7.98 2.72 0.32
CA CYS A 92 7.72 3.29 1.63
C CYS A 92 8.75 2.76 2.64
N LEU A 93 9.47 3.66 3.28
CA LEU A 93 10.55 3.35 4.21
C LEU A 93 10.17 3.79 5.62
N VAL A 94 10.42 2.92 6.58
CA VAL A 94 10.28 3.19 8.02
C VAL A 94 11.55 3.86 8.51
N GLU A 95 11.42 4.86 9.38
CA GLU A 95 12.56 5.54 10.00
C GLU A 95 13.39 4.59 10.87
N CYS A 96 14.65 4.97 11.18
CA CYS A 96 15.56 4.22 12.06
C CYS A 96 15.78 2.77 11.60
N ASP A 97 16.02 2.57 10.30
CA ASP A 97 16.28 1.25 9.70
C ASP A 97 15.15 0.21 9.91
N GLY A 98 13.95 0.70 10.17
CA GLY A 98 12.76 -0.13 10.37
C GLY A 98 12.27 -0.89 9.14
N GLY A 99 13.06 -0.93 8.06
CA GLY A 99 12.70 -1.63 6.83
C GLY A 99 11.73 -0.86 5.94
N GLY A 100 10.87 -1.57 5.21
CA GLY A 100 9.93 -0.91 4.34
C GLY A 100 9.01 -1.85 3.57
N VAL A 101 8.12 -1.23 2.78
CA VAL A 101 7.16 -1.91 1.93
C VAL A 101 7.13 -1.26 0.55
N ASP A 102 6.87 -2.06 -0.48
CA ASP A 102 6.52 -1.56 -1.79
C ASP A 102 4.99 -1.60 -1.93
N VAL A 103 4.41 -0.50 -2.37
CA VAL A 103 2.96 -0.37 -2.51
C VAL A 103 2.62 0.07 -3.93
N VAL A 104 1.70 -0.65 -4.57
CA VAL A 104 1.11 -0.27 -5.85
C VAL A 104 -0.35 0.08 -5.61
N PRO A 105 -0.66 1.35 -5.30
CA PRO A 105 -2.03 1.78 -5.09
C PRO A 105 -2.77 1.91 -6.44
N ARG A 106 -4.06 1.58 -6.43
CA ARG A 106 -4.99 1.71 -7.56
C ARG A 106 -6.29 2.33 -7.11
N ALA A 107 -7.18 2.61 -8.05
CA ALA A 107 -8.48 3.22 -7.77
C ALA A 107 -9.32 2.44 -6.74
N ARG A 108 -9.27 1.11 -6.76
CA ARG A 108 -10.12 0.25 -5.92
C ARG A 108 -9.35 -0.60 -4.91
N ASP A 109 -8.05 -0.75 -5.07
CA ASP A 109 -7.23 -1.64 -4.26
C ASP A 109 -5.79 -1.11 -4.13
N ALA A 110 -4.99 -1.81 -3.34
CA ALA A 110 -3.54 -1.70 -3.35
C ALA A 110 -2.91 -3.09 -3.22
N THR A 111 -1.80 -3.28 -3.90
CA THR A 111 -0.92 -4.42 -3.66
C THR A 111 0.24 -3.92 -2.80
N MET A 112 0.51 -4.58 -1.67
CA MET A 112 1.62 -4.26 -0.79
C MET A 112 2.56 -5.47 -0.70
N HIS A 113 3.81 -5.26 -1.02
CA HIS A 113 4.88 -6.24 -0.87
C HIS A 113 5.71 -5.89 0.38
N LEU A 114 5.82 -6.84 1.29
CA LEU A 114 6.54 -6.72 2.54
C LEU A 114 7.82 -7.55 2.50
N ASP A 115 8.96 -6.90 2.75
CA ASP A 115 10.22 -7.60 3.02
C ASP A 115 10.44 -7.72 4.53
N ARG A 116 10.58 -6.59 5.20
CA ARG A 116 10.74 -6.48 6.65
C ARG A 116 10.27 -5.10 7.10
N ILE A 117 9.54 -5.05 8.19
CA ILE A 117 9.21 -3.80 8.88
C ILE A 117 9.32 -3.99 10.39
N SER A 118 9.62 -2.92 11.08
CA SER A 118 9.57 -2.83 12.53
C SER A 118 8.74 -1.62 12.98
N GLY A 119 8.30 -1.64 14.22
CA GLY A 119 7.57 -0.53 14.82
C GLY A 119 7.43 -0.66 16.34
N PRO A 120 7.56 0.45 17.06
CA PRO A 120 8.13 1.74 16.66
C PRO A 120 9.64 1.63 16.43
N ALA A 121 10.09 2.00 15.25
CA ALA A 121 11.41 1.64 14.76
C ALA A 121 12.58 2.29 15.52
N CYS A 122 12.35 3.42 16.19
CA CYS A 122 13.39 4.15 16.92
C CYS A 122 13.44 3.78 18.43
N ASP A 123 12.64 2.82 18.85
CA ASP A 123 12.59 2.34 20.24
C ASP A 123 12.95 0.85 20.24
N GLU A 124 14.25 0.56 20.45
CA GLU A 124 14.79 -0.80 20.38
C GLU A 124 14.16 -1.74 21.42
N ASP A 125 13.79 -1.23 22.59
CA ASP A 125 13.26 -2.04 23.70
C ASP A 125 11.81 -2.51 23.45
N SER A 126 11.06 -1.80 22.61
CA SER A 126 9.65 -2.10 22.31
C SER A 126 9.39 -2.48 20.86
N ALA A 127 10.42 -2.53 20.03
CA ALA A 127 10.28 -2.82 18.61
C ALA A 127 9.71 -4.22 18.35
N GLN A 128 8.58 -4.26 17.66
CA GLN A 128 8.07 -5.49 17.08
C GLN A 128 8.54 -5.56 15.62
N GLU A 129 9.02 -6.71 15.21
CA GLU A 129 9.43 -6.94 13.84
C GLU A 129 8.46 -7.90 13.13
N LEU A 130 8.14 -7.58 11.89
CA LEU A 130 7.43 -8.44 10.97
C LEU A 130 8.28 -8.62 9.72
N THR A 131 8.70 -9.84 9.47
CA THR A 131 9.42 -10.23 8.26
C THR A 131 8.44 -10.87 7.29
N GLY A 132 8.54 -10.51 6.02
CA GLY A 132 7.78 -11.12 4.94
C GLY A 132 8.09 -12.60 4.80
N GLY A 133 7.39 -13.42 5.60
CA GLY A 133 7.42 -14.87 5.52
C GLY A 133 6.74 -15.37 4.24
N LYS A 134 6.64 -16.69 4.11
CA LYS A 134 6.08 -17.35 2.92
C LYS A 134 4.68 -16.83 2.57
N ASP A 135 3.82 -16.69 3.58
CA ASP A 135 2.41 -16.27 3.41
C ASP A 135 2.16 -14.79 3.80
N ASP A 136 3.18 -14.08 4.35
CA ASP A 136 3.09 -12.68 4.77
C ASP A 136 3.91 -11.73 3.87
N ARG A 137 4.15 -12.12 2.62
CA ARG A 137 4.99 -11.35 1.71
C ARG A 137 4.19 -10.42 0.80
N LEU A 138 3.00 -10.82 0.41
CA LEU A 138 2.17 -10.11 -0.55
C LEU A 138 0.75 -9.96 -0.02
N PHE A 139 0.30 -8.72 0.12
CA PHE A 139 -1.04 -8.38 0.57
C PHE A 139 -1.81 -7.67 -0.53
N ARG A 140 -3.05 -8.09 -0.75
CA ARG A 140 -4.03 -7.37 -1.55
C ARG A 140 -4.99 -6.68 -0.62
N LEU A 141 -4.99 -5.36 -0.65
CA LEU A 141 -5.76 -4.51 0.25
C LEU A 141 -6.90 -3.85 -0.53
N ASP A 142 -8.08 -3.86 0.01
CA ASP A 142 -9.24 -3.20 -0.57
C ASP A 142 -9.24 -1.71 -0.16
N ARG A 143 -9.51 -0.80 -1.11
CA ARG A 143 -9.70 0.61 -0.81
C ARG A 143 -11.00 0.79 -0.05
N VAL A 144 -10.96 1.52 1.04
CA VAL A 144 -12.10 1.83 1.89
C VAL A 144 -12.25 3.34 2.12
N ASN A 145 -13.33 3.75 2.76
CA ASN A 145 -13.51 5.14 3.15
C ASN A 145 -12.40 5.57 4.13
N ASP A 146 -11.91 6.80 4.00
CA ASP A 146 -10.82 7.35 4.82
C ASP A 146 -11.15 7.37 6.33
N ALA A 147 -12.42 7.33 6.70
CA ALA A 147 -12.85 7.18 8.09
C ALA A 147 -12.31 5.90 8.76
N ALA A 148 -12.08 4.83 8.00
CA ALA A 148 -11.49 3.60 8.53
C ALA A 148 -10.04 3.78 9.02
N CYS A 149 -9.34 4.79 8.51
CA CYS A 149 -7.98 5.16 8.91
C CYS A 149 -7.92 6.36 9.89
N ALA A 150 -9.05 6.97 10.25
CA ALA A 150 -9.06 8.20 11.05
C ALA A 150 -8.44 8.05 12.45
N GLY A 151 -8.47 6.86 13.02
CA GLY A 151 -7.88 6.54 14.33
C GLY A 151 -6.39 6.21 14.30
N MET A 152 -5.77 6.15 13.13
CA MET A 152 -4.34 5.84 13.00
C MET A 152 -3.50 7.06 13.38
N LYS A 153 -2.56 6.87 14.31
CA LYS A 153 -1.62 7.90 14.76
C LYS A 153 -0.19 7.41 14.49
N ARG A 154 0.70 8.35 14.28
CA ARG A 154 2.16 8.13 14.32
C ARG A 154 2.58 7.66 15.69
#